data_07336a69efcca7a46ea712c80a4ab3a0
#
_entry.id   07336a69efcca7a46ea712c80a4ab3a0
#
_cell.length_a   1.000
_cell.length_b   1.000
_cell.length_c   1.000
_cell.angle_alpha   90.00
_cell.angle_beta   90.00
_cell.angle_gamma   90.00
#
_symmetry.space_group_name_H-M   'P 1'
#
loop_
_entity.id
_entity.type
_entity.pdbx_description
1 polymer ?
#
loop_
_entity_poly.entity_id
_entity_poly.type
_entity_poly.pdbx_seq_one_letter_code
_entity_poly.pdbx_strand_id
1 'polypeptide(L)'
;MQYGSSYAFSNAQYLLVNENYYSNESPYPYLMRLNGQELTLPAKPMSSLQVSRKLYVPQNQAYARYLDLFENTTDNAITVPVRIYGNLYNGGRVITATSSGDQTINALDRYFVSDDATDNGGYMASGLLFGGQVAPVQPTTFSGNASNYSVSYLLTVPAHSRKAILH
;
A
#
# COMPACT_ATOMS: atom_id res chain seq x y z
N MET A 1 2.30 -9.33 11.94
CA MET A 1 1.49 -10.42 11.37
C MET A 1 0.84 -11.15 12.52
N GLN A 2 -0.42 -11.43 12.37
CA GLN A 2 -1.23 -11.90 13.43
C GLN A 2 -0.94 -13.35 13.78
N TYR A 3 -0.74 -13.61 15.07
CA TYR A 3 -0.81 -14.94 15.61
C TYR A 3 -2.30 -15.28 15.76
N GLY A 4 -2.83 -16.14 14.90
CA GLY A 4 -4.10 -16.79 15.18
C GLY A 4 -5.31 -16.49 14.31
N SER A 5 -5.29 -15.60 13.33
CA SER A 5 -6.33 -15.56 12.30
C SER A 5 -5.78 -15.15 10.94
N SER A 6 -5.99 -16.01 9.97
CA SER A 6 -5.71 -15.79 8.55
C SER A 6 -6.70 -14.82 7.88
N TYR A 7 -7.50 -14.09 8.65
CA TYR A 7 -8.72 -13.47 8.14
C TYR A 7 -8.67 -11.94 7.95
N ALA A 8 -7.53 -11.27 8.16
CA ALA A 8 -7.44 -9.84 7.90
C ALA A 8 -7.19 -9.53 6.42
N PHE A 9 -6.30 -10.28 5.79
CA PHE A 9 -5.90 -10.10 4.40
C PHE A 9 -5.80 -11.45 3.69
N SER A 10 -6.34 -11.56 2.48
CA SER A 10 -6.08 -12.71 1.62
C SER A 10 -4.90 -12.43 0.69
N ASN A 11 -4.84 -11.23 0.08
CA ASN A 11 -3.76 -10.74 -0.76
C ASN A 11 -3.73 -9.23 -0.64
N ALA A 12 -2.69 -8.66 -0.06
CA ALA A 12 -2.67 -7.22 0.21
C ALA A 12 -1.42 -6.54 -0.32
N GLN A 13 -1.56 -5.25 -0.62
CA GLN A 13 -0.48 -4.33 -0.92
C GLN A 13 0.35 -4.71 -2.16
N TYR A 14 -0.29 -5.26 -3.21
CA TYR A 14 0.35 -5.41 -4.50
C TYR A 14 0.72 -4.04 -5.07
N LEU A 15 1.94 -3.91 -5.56
CA LEU A 15 2.45 -2.72 -6.23
C LEU A 15 2.57 -2.99 -7.72
N LEU A 16 1.95 -2.13 -8.54
CA LEU A 16 2.16 -2.08 -9.98
C LEU A 16 2.75 -0.73 -10.37
N VAL A 17 3.69 -0.76 -11.27
CA VAL A 17 4.28 0.43 -11.91
C VAL A 17 4.07 0.28 -13.41
N ASN A 18 3.30 1.18 -14.00
CA ASN A 18 2.89 1.08 -15.41
C ASN A 18 2.33 -0.31 -15.76
N GLU A 19 1.38 -0.78 -14.92
CA GLU A 19 0.71 -2.08 -14.99
C GLU A 19 1.62 -3.33 -14.85
N ASN A 20 2.90 -3.16 -14.56
CA ASN A 20 3.82 -4.26 -14.28
C ASN A 20 3.95 -4.48 -12.78
N TYR A 21 3.87 -5.74 -12.35
CA TYR A 21 4.03 -6.10 -10.96
C TYR A 21 5.45 -5.88 -10.44
N TYR A 22 5.56 -5.25 -9.28
CA TYR A 22 6.76 -5.36 -8.47
C TYR A 22 6.76 -6.74 -7.79
N SER A 23 7.30 -7.73 -8.47
CA SER A 23 7.40 -9.09 -7.96
C SER A 23 8.71 -9.31 -7.22
N ASN A 24 8.66 -10.01 -6.10
CA ASN A 24 9.82 -10.51 -5.40
C ASN A 24 10.14 -11.91 -5.91
N GLU A 25 10.88 -12.01 -6.97
CA GLU A 25 11.38 -13.31 -7.42
C GLU A 25 12.60 -13.69 -6.56
N SER A 26 12.53 -14.88 -5.93
CA SER A 26 13.69 -15.49 -5.27
C SER A 26 14.78 -15.79 -6.34
N PRO A 27 16.08 -15.54 -6.09
CA PRO A 27 16.74 -15.42 -4.77
C PRO A 27 17.33 -14.04 -4.49
N TYR A 28 16.52 -13.03 -4.30
CA TYR A 28 17.06 -11.72 -3.94
C TYR A 28 17.42 -11.64 -2.46
N PRO A 29 18.57 -11.04 -2.11
CA PRO A 29 18.92 -10.82 -0.71
C PRO A 29 17.95 -9.80 -0.09
N TYR A 30 17.15 -10.25 0.85
CA TYR A 30 16.38 -9.37 1.70
C TYR A 30 17.28 -8.80 2.78
N LEU A 31 17.17 -7.51 3.03
CA LEU A 31 17.86 -6.87 4.14
C LEU A 31 16.90 -6.67 5.31
N MET A 32 17.20 -7.29 6.43
CA MET A 32 16.51 -7.05 7.69
C MET A 32 17.23 -5.94 8.45
N ARG A 33 16.48 -4.95 8.92
CA ARG A 33 16.97 -3.79 9.66
C ARG A 33 16.11 -3.54 10.90
N LEU A 34 16.52 -2.58 11.72
CA LEU A 34 15.79 -2.17 12.93
C LEU A 34 15.43 -3.36 13.83
N ASN A 35 16.40 -4.19 14.15
CA ASN A 35 16.22 -5.40 14.97
C ASN A 35 15.14 -6.35 14.42
N GLY A 36 15.10 -6.52 13.10
CA GLY A 36 14.14 -7.40 12.43
C GLY A 36 12.75 -6.78 12.17
N GLN A 37 12.55 -5.52 12.49
CA GLN A 37 11.26 -4.87 12.28
C GLN A 37 11.10 -4.27 10.87
N GLU A 38 12.18 -4.02 10.13
CA GLU A 38 12.14 -3.52 8.76
C GLU A 38 12.72 -4.55 7.79
N LEU A 39 11.94 -4.94 6.81
CA LEU A 39 12.36 -5.71 5.65
C LEU A 39 12.54 -4.77 4.47
N THR A 40 13.74 -4.73 3.90
CA THR A 40 14.01 -3.97 2.66
C THR A 40 14.08 -4.95 1.49
N LEU A 41 13.26 -4.75 0.50
CA LEU A 41 13.23 -5.50 -0.75
C LEU A 41 14.14 -4.82 -1.78
N PRO A 42 14.83 -5.57 -2.66
CA PRO A 42 15.81 -5.03 -3.58
C PRO A 42 15.18 -4.08 -4.60
N ALA A 43 15.98 -3.13 -5.07
CA ALA A 43 15.58 -2.28 -6.18
C ALA A 43 15.49 -3.08 -7.48
N LYS A 44 14.45 -2.79 -8.27
CA LYS A 44 14.22 -3.37 -9.61
C LYS A 44 14.03 -2.26 -10.62
N PRO A 45 14.55 -2.39 -11.85
CA PRO A 45 14.26 -1.48 -12.92
C PRO A 45 12.80 -1.67 -13.39
N MET A 46 11.99 -0.62 -13.32
CA MET A 46 10.60 -0.61 -13.76
C MET A 46 10.29 0.74 -14.41
N SER A 47 9.89 0.74 -15.69
CA SER A 47 9.55 1.96 -16.44
C SER A 47 10.60 3.07 -16.32
N SER A 48 11.89 2.72 -16.49
CA SER A 48 13.06 3.59 -16.36
C SER A 48 13.33 4.15 -14.96
N LEU A 49 12.59 3.70 -13.94
CA LEU A 49 12.84 3.98 -12.53
C LEU A 49 13.50 2.78 -11.84
N GLN A 50 14.26 3.03 -10.78
CA GLN A 50 14.65 2.00 -9.82
C GLN A 50 13.61 1.99 -8.71
N VAL A 51 12.84 0.91 -8.63
CA VAL A 51 11.74 0.77 -7.67
C VAL A 51 12.14 -0.22 -6.58
N SER A 52 11.99 0.19 -5.33
CA SER A 52 12.23 -0.67 -4.17
C SER A 52 11.13 -0.49 -3.13
N ARG A 53 10.99 -1.45 -2.23
CA ARG A 53 9.96 -1.46 -1.20
C ARG A 53 10.56 -1.77 0.16
N LYS A 54 10.07 -1.08 1.18
CA LYS A 54 10.32 -1.40 2.58
C LYS A 54 9.03 -1.75 3.26
N LEU A 55 9.07 -2.78 4.10
CA LEU A 55 7.99 -3.17 4.99
C LEU A 55 8.46 -3.03 6.42
N TYR A 56 7.79 -2.20 7.20
CA TYR A 56 8.05 -2.04 8.62
C TYR A 56 6.87 -2.57 9.45
N VAL A 57 7.19 -3.42 10.42
CA VAL A 57 6.23 -3.97 11.37
C VAL A 57 6.78 -3.74 12.78
N PRO A 58 6.18 -2.85 13.58
CA PRO A 58 6.63 -2.60 14.94
C PRO A 58 6.32 -3.78 15.86
N GLN A 59 7.14 -3.96 16.88
CA GLN A 59 7.04 -5.11 17.77
C GLN A 59 5.76 -5.09 18.64
N ASN A 60 5.32 -3.90 19.05
CA ASN A 60 4.27 -3.74 20.06
C ASN A 60 3.05 -2.96 19.55
N GLN A 61 2.84 -2.90 18.25
CA GLN A 61 1.71 -2.19 17.64
C GLN A 61 1.13 -2.98 16.48
N ALA A 62 -0.17 -2.91 16.32
CA ALA A 62 -0.91 -3.71 15.35
C ALA A 62 -1.03 -3.00 13.98
N TYR A 63 0.11 -2.60 13.37
CA TYR A 63 0.12 -2.09 12.01
C TYR A 63 1.34 -2.58 11.22
N ALA A 64 1.24 -2.50 9.91
CA ALA A 64 2.36 -2.61 8.98
C ALA A 64 2.41 -1.36 8.12
N ARG A 65 3.61 -0.89 7.78
CA ARG A 65 3.84 0.28 6.94
C ARG A 65 4.67 -0.13 5.75
N TYR A 66 4.16 0.16 4.58
CA TYR A 66 4.88 0.02 3.32
C TYR A 66 5.43 1.38 2.88
N LEU A 67 6.67 1.40 2.45
CA LEU A 67 7.32 2.55 1.83
C LEU A 67 7.84 2.12 0.47
N ASP A 68 7.15 2.56 -0.58
CA ASP A 68 7.57 2.35 -1.95
C ASP A 68 8.43 3.51 -2.42
N LEU A 69 9.63 3.21 -2.87
CA LEU A 69 10.64 4.18 -3.30
C LEU A 69 10.83 4.09 -4.80
N PHE A 70 10.80 5.24 -5.45
CA PHE A 70 10.94 5.41 -6.90
C PHE A 70 12.11 6.35 -7.16
N GLU A 71 13.20 5.83 -7.68
CA GLU A 71 14.42 6.60 -7.99
C GLU A 71 14.57 6.76 -9.50
N ASN A 72 14.72 8.00 -9.92
CA ASN A 72 15.02 8.35 -11.29
C ASN A 72 16.51 8.71 -11.41
N THR A 73 17.26 7.89 -12.13
CA THR A 73 18.70 8.09 -12.36
C THR A 73 18.99 8.73 -13.74
N THR A 74 17.95 9.09 -14.49
CA THR A 74 18.07 9.68 -15.84
C THR A 74 18.04 11.21 -15.81
N ASP A 75 18.39 11.83 -16.92
CA ASP A 75 18.44 13.29 -17.10
C ASP A 75 17.06 13.93 -17.34
N ASN A 76 16.02 13.13 -17.49
CA ASN A 76 14.67 13.62 -17.77
C ASN A 76 13.70 13.22 -16.66
N ALA A 77 12.69 14.03 -16.39
CA ALA A 77 11.62 13.67 -15.51
C ALA A 77 10.81 12.49 -16.08
N ILE A 78 10.43 11.56 -15.23
CA ILE A 78 9.66 10.36 -15.59
C ILE A 78 8.31 10.43 -14.90
N THR A 79 7.23 10.30 -15.66
CA THR A 79 5.86 10.21 -15.13
C THR A 79 5.31 8.82 -15.41
N VAL A 80 4.87 8.14 -14.36
CA VAL A 80 4.32 6.77 -14.44
C VAL A 80 3.05 6.63 -13.62
N PRO A 81 2.07 5.85 -14.08
CA PRO A 81 0.99 5.40 -13.23
C PRO A 81 1.52 4.35 -12.24
N VAL A 82 1.16 4.52 -10.97
CA VAL A 82 1.44 3.58 -9.89
C VAL A 82 0.12 3.14 -9.29
N ARG A 83 -0.06 1.84 -9.08
CA ARG A 83 -1.26 1.29 -8.48
C ARG A 83 -0.92 0.36 -7.32
N ILE A 84 -1.61 0.57 -6.21
CA ILE A 84 -1.58 -0.31 -5.04
C ILE A 84 -2.95 -0.92 -4.90
N TYR A 85 -3.02 -2.24 -4.84
CA TYR A 85 -4.29 -2.92 -4.67
C TYR A 85 -4.18 -4.18 -3.82
N GLY A 86 -5.30 -4.67 -3.37
CA GLY A 86 -5.35 -5.89 -2.60
C GLY A 86 -6.76 -6.30 -2.23
N ASN A 87 -6.81 -7.45 -1.60
CA ASN A 87 -8.03 -8.04 -1.09
C ASN A 87 -7.93 -8.24 0.41
N LEU A 88 -8.90 -7.75 1.14
CA LEU A 88 -9.18 -8.16 2.50
C LEU A 88 -9.89 -9.52 2.46
N TYR A 89 -9.82 -10.26 3.53
CA TYR A 89 -10.58 -11.50 3.61
C TYR A 89 -12.08 -11.19 3.50
N ASN A 90 -12.76 -11.84 2.56
CA ASN A 90 -14.19 -11.62 2.31
C ASN A 90 -15.05 -12.45 3.26
N GLY A 91 -15.52 -11.85 4.31
CA GLY A 91 -16.36 -12.48 5.30
C GLY A 91 -17.59 -11.66 5.68
N GLY A 92 -18.22 -10.99 4.72
CA GLY A 92 -19.36 -10.11 5.02
C GLY A 92 -18.93 -8.77 5.63
N ARG A 93 -17.75 -8.29 5.25
CA ARG A 93 -17.24 -6.98 5.69
C ARG A 93 -18.06 -5.84 5.11
N VAL A 94 -18.13 -4.77 5.88
CA VAL A 94 -18.71 -3.49 5.48
C VAL A 94 -17.66 -2.38 5.65
N ILE A 95 -17.81 -1.28 4.93
CA ILE A 95 -17.05 -0.06 5.20
C ILE A 95 -17.72 0.62 6.40
N THR A 96 -16.95 0.82 7.47
CA THR A 96 -17.41 1.48 8.68
C THR A 96 -17.05 2.95 8.74
N ALA A 97 -15.96 3.35 8.08
CA ALA A 97 -15.56 4.75 7.97
C ALA A 97 -14.66 4.98 6.76
N THR A 98 -14.71 6.19 6.20
CA THR A 98 -13.75 6.72 5.23
C THR A 98 -13.23 8.07 5.70
N SER A 99 -12.20 8.58 5.02
CA SER A 99 -11.64 9.90 5.37
C SER A 99 -12.53 11.08 5.01
N SER A 100 -13.52 10.90 4.16
CA SER A 100 -14.57 11.88 3.85
C SER A 100 -15.69 11.91 4.89
N GLY A 101 -15.72 10.93 5.80
CA GLY A 101 -16.72 10.84 6.86
C GLY A 101 -17.97 10.05 6.46
N ASP A 102 -17.96 9.41 5.32
CA ASP A 102 -19.02 8.51 4.86
C ASP A 102 -18.58 7.02 4.89
N GLN A 103 -19.35 6.14 4.27
CA GLN A 103 -19.06 4.71 4.18
C GLN A 103 -18.87 4.26 2.72
N THR A 104 -18.54 5.19 1.83
CA THR A 104 -18.36 4.91 0.39
C THR A 104 -16.98 5.31 -0.05
N ILE A 105 -16.17 4.36 -0.51
CA ILE A 105 -14.82 4.64 -1.03
C ILE A 105 -14.93 5.43 -2.34
N ASN A 106 -14.25 6.57 -2.39
CA ASN A 106 -14.18 7.44 -3.55
C ASN A 106 -12.80 8.10 -3.69
N ALA A 107 -12.58 8.83 -4.79
CA ALA A 107 -11.28 9.43 -5.11
C ALA A 107 -10.80 10.50 -4.10
N LEU A 108 -11.68 11.02 -3.25
CA LEU A 108 -11.32 12.00 -2.22
C LEU A 108 -10.81 11.35 -0.94
N ASP A 109 -11.02 10.04 -0.80
CA ASP A 109 -10.61 9.32 0.38
C ASP A 109 -9.11 9.09 0.42
N ARG A 110 -8.57 9.09 1.61
CA ARG A 110 -7.18 8.80 1.94
C ARG A 110 -7.02 7.53 2.73
N TYR A 111 -8.08 7.14 3.42
CA TYR A 111 -8.16 5.88 4.14
C TYR A 111 -9.60 5.35 4.16
N PHE A 112 -9.73 4.10 4.45
CA PHE A 112 -10.99 3.50 4.87
C PHE A 112 -10.77 2.50 6.01
N VAL A 113 -11.83 2.22 6.74
CA VAL A 113 -11.92 1.17 7.75
C VAL A 113 -12.97 0.17 7.31
N SER A 114 -12.61 -1.10 7.37
CA SER A 114 -13.49 -2.22 7.04
C SER A 114 -13.58 -3.17 8.24
N ASP A 115 -14.79 -3.58 8.57
CA ASP A 115 -15.09 -4.51 9.67
C ASP A 115 -16.21 -5.46 9.28
N ASP A 116 -16.58 -6.40 10.14
CA ASP A 116 -17.81 -7.15 9.92
C ASP A 116 -19.06 -6.29 10.22
N ALA A 117 -20.21 -6.76 9.73
CA ALA A 117 -21.47 -6.02 9.84
C ALA A 117 -22.11 -6.11 11.24
N THR A 118 -21.58 -6.95 12.12
CA THR A 118 -22.11 -7.22 13.44
C THR A 118 -21.05 -7.02 14.52
N ASP A 119 -21.41 -6.34 15.60
CA ASP A 119 -20.56 -6.22 16.76
C ASP A 119 -20.14 -7.59 17.30
N ASN A 120 -18.87 -7.75 17.63
CA ASN A 120 -18.26 -9.01 18.04
C ASN A 120 -18.32 -10.13 16.99
N GLY A 121 -18.38 -9.80 15.72
CA GLY A 121 -18.18 -10.73 14.62
C GLY A 121 -16.78 -11.36 14.63
N GLY A 122 -16.54 -12.32 13.76
CA GLY A 122 -15.31 -13.11 13.75
C GLY A 122 -14.14 -12.45 13.01
N TYR A 123 -14.31 -11.28 12.40
CA TYR A 123 -13.28 -10.63 11.59
C TYR A 123 -12.72 -9.41 12.30
N MET A 124 -11.44 -9.16 12.10
CA MET A 124 -10.77 -7.99 12.69
C MET A 124 -11.05 -6.75 11.87
N ALA A 125 -11.37 -5.66 12.53
CA ALA A 125 -11.36 -4.33 11.94
C ALA A 125 -10.00 -4.08 11.27
N SER A 126 -10.02 -3.56 10.05
CA SER A 126 -8.83 -3.30 9.26
C SER A 126 -8.89 -1.88 8.68
N GLY A 127 -7.96 -1.04 9.08
CA GLY A 127 -7.76 0.28 8.51
C GLY A 127 -6.67 0.28 7.46
N LEU A 128 -6.93 0.88 6.30
CA LEU A 128 -5.94 1.06 5.24
C LEU A 128 -5.79 2.55 4.92
N LEU A 129 -4.55 3.04 5.03
CA LEU A 129 -4.19 4.43 4.78
C LEU A 129 -3.35 4.52 3.50
N PHE A 130 -3.71 5.41 2.58
CA PHE A 130 -3.05 5.59 1.28
C PHE A 130 -2.63 7.03 0.99
N GLY A 131 -2.89 7.95 1.88
CA GLY A 131 -2.47 9.34 1.72
C GLY A 131 -2.64 10.14 2.99
N GLY A 132 -1.74 11.10 3.21
CA GLY A 132 -1.86 12.10 4.25
C GLY A 132 -2.51 13.38 3.71
N GLN A 133 -3.07 14.20 4.58
CA GLN A 133 -3.73 15.46 4.19
C GLN A 133 -2.80 16.41 3.42
N VAL A 134 -1.51 16.38 3.77
CA VAL A 134 -0.47 17.23 3.16
C VAL A 134 0.59 16.42 2.41
N ALA A 135 0.30 15.17 2.07
CA ALA A 135 1.25 14.35 1.34
C ALA A 135 1.52 14.95 -0.05
N PRO A 136 2.78 15.02 -0.48
CA PRO A 136 3.15 15.60 -1.78
C PRO A 136 2.71 14.73 -2.96
N VAL A 137 2.35 13.49 -2.72
CA VAL A 137 1.77 12.57 -3.70
C VAL A 137 0.40 12.15 -3.17
N GLN A 138 -0.63 12.47 -3.91
CA GLN A 138 -2.00 12.13 -3.57
C GLN A 138 -2.54 11.05 -4.51
N PRO A 139 -3.45 10.19 -4.06
CA PRO A 139 -4.19 9.30 -4.95
C PRO A 139 -4.90 10.07 -6.05
N THR A 140 -4.85 9.57 -7.27
CA THR A 140 -5.65 10.07 -8.40
C THR A 140 -6.99 9.37 -8.50
N THR A 141 -7.03 8.09 -8.12
CA THR A 141 -8.27 7.32 -7.98
C THR A 141 -8.19 6.43 -6.76
N PHE A 142 -9.30 6.28 -6.08
CA PHE A 142 -9.47 5.30 -5.03
C PHE A 142 -10.82 4.63 -5.24
N SER A 143 -10.81 3.34 -5.40
CA SER A 143 -12.01 2.54 -5.66
C SER A 143 -11.95 1.22 -4.92
N GLY A 144 -13.10 0.62 -4.69
CA GLY A 144 -13.19 -0.66 -4.04
C GLY A 144 -14.49 -0.85 -3.27
N ASN A 145 -14.48 -1.85 -2.45
CA ASN A 145 -15.54 -2.18 -1.49
C ASN A 145 -14.89 -2.67 -0.19
N ALA A 146 -15.68 -3.16 0.75
CA ALA A 146 -15.17 -3.63 2.03
C ALA A 146 -14.15 -4.79 1.94
N SER A 147 -14.05 -5.47 0.80
CA SER A 147 -13.18 -6.63 0.62
C SER A 147 -12.06 -6.41 -0.40
N ASN A 148 -12.21 -5.48 -1.33
CA ASN A 148 -11.25 -5.21 -2.39
C ASN A 148 -10.99 -3.72 -2.52
N TYR A 149 -9.76 -3.34 -2.74
CA TYR A 149 -9.38 -1.94 -2.93
C TYR A 149 -8.35 -1.80 -4.06
N SER A 150 -8.37 -0.64 -4.69
CA SER A 150 -7.41 -0.21 -5.70
C SER A 150 -7.19 1.29 -5.58
N VAL A 151 -5.95 1.69 -5.38
CA VAL A 151 -5.52 3.08 -5.26
C VAL A 151 -4.49 3.38 -6.32
N SER A 152 -4.74 4.39 -7.15
CA SER A 152 -3.83 4.79 -8.22
C SER A 152 -3.24 6.16 -7.95
N TYR A 153 -2.03 6.35 -8.44
CA TYR A 153 -1.26 7.58 -8.38
C TYR A 153 -0.69 7.88 -9.77
N LEU A 154 -0.62 9.13 -10.15
CA LEU A 154 0.21 9.57 -11.26
C LEU A 154 1.48 10.20 -10.68
N LEU A 155 2.58 9.46 -10.73
CA LEU A 155 3.82 9.83 -10.06
C LEU A 155 4.80 10.44 -11.06
N THR A 156 5.17 11.69 -10.84
CA THR A 156 6.28 12.33 -11.59
C THR A 156 7.52 12.37 -10.69
N VAL A 157 8.58 11.71 -11.13
CA VAL A 157 9.89 11.71 -10.47
C VAL A 157 10.84 12.57 -11.30
N PRO A 158 11.30 13.73 -10.78
CA PRO A 158 12.24 14.57 -11.49
C PRO A 158 13.55 13.86 -11.82
N ALA A 159 14.35 14.41 -12.75
CA ALA A 159 15.69 13.91 -13.04
C ALA A 159 16.54 13.80 -11.77
N HIS A 160 17.34 12.74 -11.65
CA HIS A 160 18.28 12.50 -10.54
C HIS A 160 17.66 12.64 -9.14
N SER A 161 16.38 12.23 -8.99
CA SER A 161 15.67 12.40 -7.72
C SER A 161 14.90 11.15 -7.30
N ARG A 162 14.33 11.21 -6.09
CA ARG A 162 13.48 10.16 -5.52
C ARG A 162 12.14 10.70 -5.11
N LYS A 163 11.13 9.86 -5.26
CA LYS A 163 9.81 10.01 -4.65
C LYS A 163 9.46 8.77 -3.86
N ALA A 164 8.55 8.92 -2.91
CA ALA A 164 8.07 7.83 -2.09
C ALA A 164 6.55 7.87 -1.95
N ILE A 165 5.94 6.71 -1.87
CA ILE A 165 4.56 6.51 -1.46
C ILE A 165 4.60 5.71 -0.16
N LEU A 166 3.95 6.25 0.87
CA LEU A 166 3.79 5.63 2.17
C LEU A 166 2.34 5.17 2.34
N HIS A 167 2.15 3.92 2.71
CA HIS A 167 0.82 3.35 2.95
C HIS A 167 0.86 2.20 3.95
#